data_841ee76029e7368efc014172dbee33d3
#
_entry.id   841ee76029e7368efc014172dbee33d3
#
_cell.length_a   1.000
_cell.length_b   1.000
_cell.length_c   1.000
_cell.angle_alpha   90.00
_cell.angle_beta   90.00
_cell.angle_gamma   90.00
#
_symmetry.space_group_name_H-M   'P 1'
#
loop_
_entity.id
_entity.type
_entity.pdbx_description
1 polymer ?
#
loop_
_entity_poly.entity_id
_entity_poly.type
_entity_poly.pdbx_seq_one_letter_code
_entity_poly.pdbx_strand_id
1 'polypeptide(L)'
;MISLNDWKPADCLILEPNALAASQETHRNLVLTAGPGAGKTEVLAQRADFLLRTGICQYPRRILAISFKVDASKNLKDRVRCRCGGSLAARFDSYTFHAFAKHLIACFRPVLTGHDALDIDYQIGHKRIPRRQIEFEDLITLATKILVKSAIARKAIRMTYSDVFLDEFQDCTKDQYELLKLAFHGTSIRLTAVGDAKQKIMGWAGALDKILKIFADDFSARPLNLYRNFRSKSRLLRMQNAIIRIIDPTSYIPDSQIPGEDGELYQWKFEDSKQEAKYLAKSISSWIEQEHIPPSEIAILIPKQPDLYGEELTEELERINIPYRDEQKLQDLSAEPAAKLIVDYLSVLYGQREPEAWCRLMNQLTPFGDDDDSRQHNSVNYLQNFIQEQRRILRSNTSKEESVTSYWDFACRFLREVGLETLSSLSHDYESKDRLRQIATDTRTRINELLNGGHSLLDALKLFSNDNAVRILTIHKSKGLEFDTVILLGVEAQTFWADQNEERRNFFVGVSRAKRRLILTVSNRRQRPHNATKWDERRKPHTEFLGYAAPFLSMDK
;
A
#
# COMPACT_ATOMS: atom_id res chain seq x y z
N MET A 1 23.30 16.67 -15.39
CA MET A 1 23.80 16.49 -14.01
C MET A 1 23.98 17.87 -13.41
N ILE A 2 23.62 18.05 -12.15
CA ILE A 2 23.80 19.28 -11.38
C ILE A 2 24.93 19.08 -10.36
N SER A 3 25.56 20.17 -9.90
CA SER A 3 26.58 20.06 -8.85
C SER A 3 25.95 19.68 -7.50
N LEU A 4 26.74 19.09 -6.60
CA LEU A 4 26.26 18.70 -5.26
C LEU A 4 25.74 19.89 -4.46
N ASN A 5 26.38 21.06 -4.63
CA ASN A 5 26.04 22.28 -3.90
C ASN A 5 24.81 22.98 -4.49
N ASP A 6 24.49 22.75 -5.75
CA ASP A 6 23.35 23.37 -6.44
C ASP A 6 22.06 22.57 -6.29
N TRP A 7 22.16 21.33 -5.78
CA TRP A 7 20.97 20.53 -5.56
C TRP A 7 20.09 21.12 -4.46
N LYS A 8 18.79 21.20 -4.78
CA LYS A 8 17.73 21.60 -3.85
C LYS A 8 16.63 20.54 -3.87
N PRO A 9 15.95 20.32 -2.73
CA PRO A 9 14.81 19.42 -2.70
C PRO A 9 13.80 19.75 -3.81
N ALA A 10 13.31 18.72 -4.47
CA ALA A 10 12.32 18.88 -5.53
C ALA A 10 11.05 19.51 -4.98
N ASP A 11 10.28 20.21 -5.85
CA ASP A 11 9.05 20.94 -5.54
C ASP A 11 9.21 22.00 -4.43
N CYS A 12 10.39 22.58 -4.29
CA CYS A 12 10.69 23.60 -3.27
C CYS A 12 10.37 23.16 -1.83
N LEU A 13 10.39 21.87 -1.54
CA LEU A 13 10.10 21.34 -0.21
C LEU A 13 11.19 21.75 0.81
N ILE A 14 10.76 22.16 1.98
CA ILE A 14 11.65 22.45 3.10
C ILE A 14 11.77 21.19 3.95
N LEU A 15 12.90 20.49 3.78
CA LEU A 15 13.21 19.30 4.58
C LEU A 15 13.71 19.72 5.96
N GLU A 16 13.39 18.93 6.99
CA GLU A 16 14.02 19.10 8.30
C GLU A 16 15.53 18.74 8.21
N PRO A 17 16.38 19.24 9.13
CA PRO A 17 17.83 19.07 9.03
C PRO A 17 18.29 17.62 8.84
N ASN A 18 17.70 16.67 9.57
CA ASN A 18 18.05 15.26 9.46
C ASN A 18 17.58 14.63 8.14
N ALA A 19 16.41 15.05 7.62
CA ALA A 19 15.92 14.62 6.32
C ALA A 19 16.82 15.13 5.19
N LEU A 20 17.25 16.39 5.26
CA LEU A 20 18.19 16.98 4.31
C LEU A 20 19.53 16.26 4.37
N ALA A 21 20.08 16.06 5.57
CA ALA A 21 21.35 15.33 5.76
C ALA A 21 21.25 13.89 5.23
N ALA A 22 20.13 13.20 5.46
CA ALA A 22 19.89 11.87 4.91
C ALA A 22 19.82 11.87 3.39
N SER A 23 19.17 12.86 2.79
CA SER A 23 19.04 12.96 1.33
C SER A 23 20.39 13.17 0.65
N GLN A 24 21.28 13.94 1.27
CA GLN A 24 22.59 14.32 0.72
C GLN A 24 23.77 13.41 1.14
N GLU A 25 23.55 12.39 1.98
CA GLU A 25 24.64 11.50 2.42
C GLU A 25 25.18 10.65 1.26
N THR A 26 26.49 10.70 1.04
CA THR A 26 27.14 10.04 -0.12
C THR A 26 28.14 8.94 0.26
N HIS A 27 28.47 8.80 1.55
CA HIS A 27 29.56 7.91 1.98
C HIS A 27 29.10 6.79 2.92
N ARG A 28 28.09 7.04 3.75
CA ARG A 28 27.70 6.15 4.85
C ARG A 28 26.39 5.44 4.58
N ASN A 29 26.25 4.26 5.15
CA ASN A 29 24.96 3.64 5.34
C ASN A 29 24.14 4.46 6.34
N LEU A 30 22.83 4.46 6.19
CA LEU A 30 21.91 5.22 7.03
C LEU A 30 20.86 4.32 7.65
N VAL A 31 20.49 4.61 8.89
CA VAL A 31 19.28 4.12 9.51
C VAL A 31 18.43 5.30 9.97
N LEU A 32 17.24 5.43 9.42
CA LEU A 32 16.30 6.51 9.71
C LEU A 32 15.17 5.98 10.59
N THR A 33 15.09 6.49 11.82
CA THR A 33 13.92 6.27 12.67
C THR A 33 12.95 7.41 12.48
N ALA A 34 11.74 7.10 12.06
CA ALA A 34 10.77 8.11 11.65
C ALA A 34 9.37 7.71 12.07
N GLY A 35 8.72 8.53 12.88
CA GLY A 35 7.34 8.33 13.31
C GLY A 35 6.32 8.34 12.15
N PRO A 36 5.03 8.09 12.47
CA PRO A 36 3.96 8.27 11.49
C PRO A 36 3.96 9.69 10.96
N GLY A 37 3.75 9.85 9.66
CA GLY A 37 3.68 11.19 9.05
C GLY A 37 5.00 11.97 9.00
N ALA A 38 6.12 11.38 9.37
CA ALA A 38 7.43 12.05 9.32
C ALA A 38 8.05 12.14 7.92
N GLY A 39 7.33 11.77 6.88
CA GLY A 39 7.79 11.89 5.50
C GLY A 39 8.83 10.84 5.08
N LYS A 40 8.83 9.63 5.67
CA LYS A 40 9.75 8.52 5.33
C LYS A 40 9.94 8.32 3.83
N THR A 41 8.83 8.09 3.11
CA THR A 41 8.83 7.86 1.67
C THR A 41 9.31 9.08 0.87
N GLU A 42 8.99 10.29 1.36
CA GLU A 42 9.47 11.53 0.74
C GLU A 42 10.99 11.67 0.86
N VAL A 43 11.57 11.39 2.02
CA VAL A 43 13.04 11.44 2.21
C VAL A 43 13.74 10.46 1.27
N LEU A 44 13.20 9.23 1.10
CA LEU A 44 13.76 8.28 0.14
C LEU A 44 13.65 8.78 -1.30
N ALA A 45 12.54 9.41 -1.68
CA ALA A 45 12.38 9.98 -3.02
C ALA A 45 13.34 11.16 -3.26
N GLN A 46 13.49 12.07 -2.30
CA GLN A 46 14.44 13.18 -2.38
C GLN A 46 15.89 12.68 -2.43
N ARG A 47 16.21 11.61 -1.68
CA ARG A 47 17.53 10.97 -1.75
C ARG A 47 17.77 10.34 -3.12
N ALA A 48 16.79 9.68 -3.72
CA ALA A 48 16.89 9.14 -5.08
C ALA A 48 17.11 10.27 -6.10
N ASP A 49 16.36 11.36 -5.98
CA ASP A 49 16.52 12.55 -6.81
C ASP A 49 17.94 13.13 -6.69
N PHE A 50 18.43 13.30 -5.46
CA PHE A 50 19.80 13.76 -5.22
C PHE A 50 20.84 12.86 -5.90
N LEU A 51 20.81 11.55 -5.63
CA LEU A 51 21.79 10.59 -6.14
C LEU A 51 21.79 10.49 -7.67
N LEU A 52 20.62 10.56 -8.29
CA LEU A 52 20.47 10.46 -9.74
C LEU A 52 20.83 11.76 -10.46
N ARG A 53 20.35 12.91 -9.99
CA ARG A 53 20.60 14.22 -10.64
C ARG A 53 22.04 14.68 -10.49
N THR A 54 22.67 14.40 -9.36
CA THR A 54 24.08 14.78 -9.13
C THR A 54 25.07 13.80 -9.76
N GLY A 55 24.59 12.64 -10.22
CA GLY A 55 25.44 11.60 -10.80
C GLY A 55 26.24 10.78 -9.78
N ILE A 56 25.95 10.89 -8.49
CA ILE A 56 26.53 10.02 -7.45
C ILE A 56 26.16 8.54 -7.71
N CYS A 57 24.93 8.27 -8.13
CA CYS A 57 24.59 7.01 -8.77
C CYS A 57 25.00 7.09 -10.25
N GLN A 58 26.23 6.63 -10.55
CA GLN A 58 26.80 6.70 -11.89
C GLN A 58 26.09 5.73 -12.85
N TYR A 59 25.86 6.17 -14.11
CA TYR A 59 25.41 5.27 -15.17
C TYR A 59 26.46 4.18 -15.45
N PRO A 60 26.10 2.93 -15.67
CA PRO A 60 24.75 2.36 -15.79
C PRO A 60 24.12 1.85 -14.47
N ARG A 61 24.72 2.14 -13.33
CA ARG A 61 24.25 1.67 -12.03
C ARG A 61 22.86 2.21 -11.71
N ARG A 62 22.16 1.49 -10.85
CA ARG A 62 20.75 1.71 -10.49
C ARG A 62 20.60 1.86 -8.98
N ILE A 63 19.47 2.34 -8.55
CA ILE A 63 19.04 2.36 -7.14
C ILE A 63 18.01 1.25 -6.98
N LEU A 64 18.18 0.40 -5.96
CA LEU A 64 17.22 -0.62 -5.57
C LEU A 64 16.43 -0.13 -4.36
N ALA A 65 15.11 -0.20 -4.41
CA ALA A 65 14.25 -0.04 -3.24
C ALA A 65 13.54 -1.36 -2.93
N ILE A 66 13.52 -1.74 -1.65
CA ILE A 66 12.79 -2.91 -1.17
C ILE A 66 11.81 -2.43 -0.10
N SER A 67 10.52 -2.64 -0.35
CA SER A 67 9.43 -2.30 0.55
C SER A 67 8.74 -3.57 1.05
N PHE A 68 7.98 -3.44 2.14
CA PHE A 68 7.26 -4.58 2.71
C PHE A 68 5.95 -4.90 1.96
N LYS A 69 5.29 -3.87 1.40
CA LYS A 69 4.01 -3.99 0.70
C LYS A 69 4.14 -3.54 -0.76
N VAL A 70 3.34 -4.13 -1.63
CA VAL A 70 3.27 -3.80 -3.06
C VAL A 70 2.90 -2.33 -3.26
N ASP A 71 1.86 -1.83 -2.55
CA ASP A 71 1.43 -0.44 -2.66
C ASP A 71 2.51 0.56 -2.22
N ALA A 72 3.29 0.21 -1.18
CA ALA A 72 4.40 1.04 -0.73
C ALA A 72 5.51 1.11 -1.79
N SER A 73 5.84 -0.02 -2.41
CA SER A 73 6.81 -0.10 -3.51
C SER A 73 6.38 0.74 -4.71
N LYS A 74 5.10 0.65 -5.10
CA LYS A 74 4.55 1.45 -6.20
C LYS A 74 4.54 2.94 -5.87
N ASN A 75 4.04 3.31 -4.68
CA ASN A 75 4.00 4.71 -4.23
C ASN A 75 5.39 5.34 -4.22
N LEU A 76 6.41 4.61 -3.71
CA LEU A 76 7.79 5.10 -3.72
C LEU A 76 8.31 5.33 -5.15
N LYS A 77 8.06 4.38 -6.07
CA LYS A 77 8.44 4.49 -7.48
C LYS A 77 7.79 5.69 -8.16
N ASP A 78 6.48 5.86 -7.97
CA ASP A 78 5.73 6.98 -8.54
C ASP A 78 6.24 8.31 -7.98
N ARG A 79 6.52 8.38 -6.68
CA ARG A 79 7.07 9.56 -6.02
C ARG A 79 8.47 9.93 -6.53
N VAL A 80 9.35 8.95 -6.68
CA VAL A 80 10.67 9.16 -7.30
C VAL A 80 10.52 9.69 -8.72
N ARG A 81 9.60 9.14 -9.50
CA ARG A 81 9.31 9.61 -10.84
C ARG A 81 8.83 11.07 -10.87
N CYS A 82 7.96 11.46 -9.95
CA CYS A 82 7.53 12.85 -9.81
C CYS A 82 8.69 13.79 -9.46
N ARG A 83 9.67 13.34 -8.66
CA ARG A 83 10.79 14.18 -8.21
C ARG A 83 11.89 14.35 -9.26
N CYS A 84 12.34 13.27 -9.89
CA CYS A 84 13.48 13.30 -10.81
C CYS A 84 13.13 13.18 -12.31
N GLY A 85 11.86 13.00 -12.64
CA GLY A 85 11.38 12.79 -14.00
C GLY A 85 11.57 11.35 -14.50
N GLY A 86 10.89 11.02 -15.61
CA GLY A 86 10.79 9.64 -16.12
C GLY A 86 12.14 9.02 -16.51
N SER A 87 13.00 9.77 -17.20
CA SER A 87 14.30 9.26 -17.69
C SER A 87 15.25 8.84 -16.56
N LEU A 88 15.35 9.63 -15.50
CA LEU A 88 16.18 9.28 -14.35
C LEU A 88 15.52 8.20 -13.48
N ALA A 89 14.19 8.26 -13.33
CA ALA A 89 13.43 7.24 -12.59
C ALA A 89 13.47 5.85 -13.24
N ALA A 90 13.79 5.74 -14.53
CA ALA A 90 14.05 4.45 -15.20
C ALA A 90 15.21 3.67 -14.56
N ARG A 91 16.08 4.33 -13.81
CA ARG A 91 17.19 3.74 -13.06
C ARG A 91 16.85 3.45 -11.60
N PHE A 92 15.59 3.52 -11.23
CA PHE A 92 15.08 3.22 -9.89
C PHE A 92 14.20 1.98 -9.94
N ASP A 93 14.69 0.88 -9.36
CA ASP A 93 13.96 -0.38 -9.23
C ASP A 93 13.30 -0.44 -7.86
N SER A 94 12.02 -0.74 -7.83
CA SER A 94 11.26 -0.87 -6.58
C SER A 94 10.55 -2.23 -6.54
N TYR A 95 10.82 -3.00 -5.49
CA TYR A 95 10.31 -4.35 -5.29
C TYR A 95 9.78 -4.54 -3.87
N THR A 96 8.97 -5.58 -3.67
CA THR A 96 8.84 -6.20 -2.35
C THR A 96 9.99 -7.19 -2.15
N PHE A 97 10.21 -7.68 -0.91
CA PHE A 97 11.21 -8.73 -0.67
C PHE A 97 11.00 -9.97 -1.53
N HIS A 98 9.76 -10.43 -1.66
CA HIS A 98 9.43 -11.60 -2.47
C HIS A 98 9.59 -11.34 -3.97
N ALA A 99 9.22 -10.14 -4.45
CA ALA A 99 9.44 -9.76 -5.84
C ALA A 99 10.93 -9.66 -6.18
N PHE A 100 11.76 -9.13 -5.27
CA PHE A 100 13.21 -9.13 -5.44
C PHE A 100 13.80 -10.55 -5.46
N ALA A 101 13.35 -11.42 -4.54
CA ALA A 101 13.76 -12.82 -4.52
C ALA A 101 13.38 -13.55 -5.83
N LYS A 102 12.16 -13.33 -6.33
CA LYS A 102 11.69 -13.87 -7.61
C LYS A 102 12.55 -13.37 -8.78
N HIS A 103 12.87 -12.07 -8.81
CA HIS A 103 13.78 -11.51 -9.81
C HIS A 103 15.15 -12.20 -9.78
N LEU A 104 15.71 -12.47 -8.58
CA LEU A 104 16.96 -13.23 -8.46
C LEU A 104 16.84 -14.65 -9.00
N ILE A 105 15.74 -15.34 -8.70
CA ILE A 105 15.48 -16.68 -9.22
C ILE A 105 15.37 -16.62 -10.75
N ALA A 106 14.63 -15.69 -11.32
CA ALA A 106 14.50 -15.54 -12.77
C ALA A 106 15.85 -15.34 -13.47
N CYS A 107 16.72 -14.48 -12.92
CA CYS A 107 18.03 -14.20 -13.49
C CYS A 107 19.04 -15.35 -13.32
N PHE A 108 18.99 -16.07 -12.19
CA PHE A 108 20.04 -17.03 -11.81
C PHE A 108 19.51 -18.44 -11.54
N ARG A 109 18.32 -18.79 -12.01
CA ARG A 109 17.68 -20.09 -11.85
C ARG A 109 18.59 -21.29 -12.10
N PRO A 110 19.49 -21.32 -13.12
CA PRO A 110 20.36 -22.48 -13.36
C PRO A 110 21.31 -22.83 -12.21
N VAL A 111 21.49 -21.94 -11.22
CA VAL A 111 22.25 -22.22 -9.99
C VAL A 111 21.51 -23.20 -9.07
N LEU A 112 20.19 -23.27 -9.19
CA LEU A 112 19.35 -24.20 -8.43
C LEU A 112 19.42 -25.59 -9.06
N THR A 113 19.90 -26.56 -8.30
CA THR A 113 20.12 -27.94 -8.77
C THR A 113 19.45 -28.95 -7.85
N GLY A 114 19.29 -30.18 -8.32
CA GLY A 114 18.69 -31.28 -7.56
C GLY A 114 17.22 -30.99 -7.22
N HIS A 115 16.86 -31.12 -5.94
CA HIS A 115 15.49 -30.88 -5.46
C HIS A 115 15.02 -29.44 -5.69
N ASP A 116 15.93 -28.46 -5.71
CA ASP A 116 15.63 -27.06 -5.89
C ASP A 116 15.64 -26.61 -7.36
N ALA A 117 15.97 -27.52 -8.30
CA ALA A 117 15.98 -27.22 -9.73
C ALA A 117 14.59 -26.76 -10.20
N LEU A 118 14.57 -25.73 -11.05
CA LEU A 118 13.33 -25.17 -11.60
C LEU A 118 13.41 -25.10 -13.12
N ASP A 119 12.32 -25.43 -13.79
CA ASP A 119 12.16 -25.27 -15.23
C ASP A 119 11.92 -23.80 -15.58
N ILE A 120 12.05 -23.41 -16.86
CA ILE A 120 11.93 -22.01 -17.28
C ILE A 120 10.52 -21.44 -17.04
N ASP A 121 9.53 -22.29 -17.11
CA ASP A 121 8.10 -22.02 -17.00
C ASP A 121 7.52 -22.41 -15.63
N TYR A 122 8.37 -22.51 -14.60
CA TYR A 122 7.92 -22.80 -13.25
C TYR A 122 6.88 -21.78 -12.77
N GLN A 123 5.97 -22.23 -11.93
CA GLN A 123 4.87 -21.42 -11.39
C GLN A 123 4.99 -21.25 -9.86
N ILE A 124 4.35 -20.22 -9.34
CA ILE A 124 4.14 -20.03 -7.90
C ILE A 124 2.72 -20.47 -7.58
N GLY A 125 2.54 -21.38 -6.63
CA GLY A 125 1.22 -21.91 -6.27
C GLY A 125 1.19 -22.34 -4.81
N HIS A 126 0.09 -23.00 -4.41
CA HIS A 126 -0.14 -23.43 -3.02
C HIS A 126 0.55 -24.75 -2.62
N LYS A 127 1.22 -25.40 -3.57
CA LYS A 127 1.88 -26.71 -3.35
C LYS A 127 3.15 -26.79 -4.14
N ARG A 128 4.22 -27.29 -3.52
CA ARG A 128 5.48 -27.53 -4.24
C ARG A 128 5.36 -28.75 -5.17
N ILE A 129 5.69 -28.56 -6.45
CA ILE A 129 5.82 -29.61 -7.46
C ILE A 129 7.24 -29.55 -8.00
N PRO A 130 8.03 -30.64 -7.90
CA PRO A 130 9.42 -30.63 -8.33
C PRO A 130 9.60 -30.05 -9.74
N ARG A 131 10.50 -29.10 -9.88
CA ARG A 131 10.86 -28.33 -11.07
C ARG A 131 9.77 -27.40 -11.63
N ARG A 132 8.48 -27.68 -11.40
CA ARG A 132 7.36 -26.99 -12.07
C ARG A 132 6.67 -25.95 -11.21
N GLN A 133 6.64 -26.14 -9.87
CA GLN A 133 5.92 -25.23 -8.99
C GLN A 133 6.61 -25.09 -7.64
N ILE A 134 6.69 -23.87 -7.15
CA ILE A 134 7.17 -23.53 -5.79
C ILE A 134 6.06 -22.79 -5.02
N GLU A 135 6.16 -22.82 -3.71
CA GLU A 135 5.30 -22.04 -2.83
C GLU A 135 5.83 -20.60 -2.69
N PHE A 136 4.97 -19.69 -2.27
CA PHE A 136 5.37 -18.29 -2.10
C PHE A 136 6.47 -18.13 -1.04
N GLU A 137 6.41 -18.94 0.02
CA GLU A 137 7.39 -18.99 1.11
C GLU A 137 8.77 -19.49 0.64
N ASP A 138 8.83 -20.27 -0.43
CA ASP A 138 10.09 -20.77 -0.98
C ASP A 138 10.96 -19.68 -1.60
N LEU A 139 10.37 -18.55 -2.04
CA LEU A 139 11.07 -17.52 -2.81
C LEU A 139 12.31 -17.00 -2.11
N ILE A 140 12.19 -16.57 -0.86
CA ILE A 140 13.32 -16.02 -0.08
C ILE A 140 14.40 -17.08 0.12
N THR A 141 13.99 -18.31 0.45
CA THR A 141 14.90 -19.43 0.69
C THR A 141 15.69 -19.80 -0.57
N LEU A 142 15.03 -19.87 -1.73
CA LEU A 142 15.68 -20.22 -3.01
C LEU A 142 16.62 -19.09 -3.48
N ALA A 143 16.20 -17.83 -3.36
CA ALA A 143 17.06 -16.68 -3.66
C ALA A 143 18.31 -16.64 -2.75
N THR A 144 18.15 -16.94 -1.48
CA THR A 144 19.26 -17.08 -0.52
C THR A 144 20.22 -18.19 -0.95
N LYS A 145 19.71 -19.36 -1.34
CA LYS A 145 20.54 -20.48 -1.86
C LYS A 145 21.32 -20.08 -3.12
N ILE A 146 20.70 -19.31 -4.03
CA ILE A 146 21.40 -18.77 -5.22
C ILE A 146 22.57 -17.90 -4.79
N LEU A 147 22.35 -16.95 -3.87
CA LEU A 147 23.41 -16.05 -3.42
C LEU A 147 24.52 -16.80 -2.64
N VAL A 148 24.18 -17.83 -1.89
CA VAL A 148 25.19 -18.68 -1.21
C VAL A 148 26.04 -19.42 -2.24
N LYS A 149 25.42 -20.08 -3.23
CA LYS A 149 26.10 -20.96 -4.18
C LYS A 149 26.84 -20.22 -5.30
N SER A 150 26.39 -19.01 -5.69
CA SER A 150 26.91 -18.32 -6.87
C SER A 150 27.58 -16.99 -6.53
N ALA A 151 28.90 -16.95 -6.62
CA ALA A 151 29.68 -15.71 -6.58
C ALA A 151 29.35 -14.78 -7.76
N ILE A 152 28.99 -15.36 -8.91
CA ILE A 152 28.59 -14.61 -10.12
C ILE A 152 27.29 -13.84 -9.84
N ALA A 153 26.27 -14.48 -9.25
CA ALA A 153 25.01 -13.84 -8.90
C ALA A 153 25.26 -12.66 -7.92
N ARG A 154 26.05 -12.88 -6.87
CA ARG A 154 26.42 -11.78 -5.93
C ARG A 154 27.14 -10.64 -6.66
N LYS A 155 28.11 -10.94 -7.53
CA LYS A 155 28.84 -9.91 -8.27
C LYS A 155 27.93 -9.13 -9.21
N ALA A 156 27.04 -9.80 -9.93
CA ALA A 156 26.11 -9.16 -10.86
C ALA A 156 25.20 -8.14 -10.13
N ILE A 157 24.58 -8.52 -9.00
CA ILE A 157 23.75 -7.61 -8.20
C ILE A 157 24.59 -6.41 -7.71
N ARG A 158 25.79 -6.66 -7.20
CA ARG A 158 26.70 -5.63 -6.68
C ARG A 158 27.21 -4.68 -7.77
N MET A 159 27.25 -5.11 -9.00
CA MET A 159 27.59 -4.23 -10.14
C MET A 159 26.37 -3.44 -10.62
N THR A 160 25.17 -3.99 -10.51
CA THR A 160 23.94 -3.34 -10.94
C THR A 160 23.55 -2.17 -10.03
N TYR A 161 23.64 -2.36 -8.71
CA TYR A 161 23.16 -1.36 -7.75
C TYR A 161 24.29 -0.59 -7.08
N SER A 162 24.10 0.72 -6.92
CA SER A 162 24.99 1.59 -6.13
C SER A 162 24.41 1.93 -4.77
N ASP A 163 23.09 1.93 -4.68
CA ASP A 163 22.34 2.30 -3.48
C ASP A 163 21.16 1.34 -3.28
N VAL A 164 20.84 1.05 -2.02
CA VAL A 164 19.70 0.20 -1.63
C VAL A 164 18.88 0.92 -0.57
N PHE A 165 17.60 1.07 -0.82
CA PHE A 165 16.63 1.64 0.11
C PHE A 165 15.74 0.55 0.69
N LEU A 166 15.56 0.55 2.01
CA LEU A 166 14.76 -0.42 2.74
C LEU A 166 13.65 0.35 3.46
N ASP A 167 12.43 0.28 2.94
CA ASP A 167 11.26 0.97 3.50
C ASP A 167 10.48 0.05 4.44
N GLU A 168 9.85 0.63 5.49
CA GLU A 168 9.15 -0.08 6.56
C GLU A 168 9.99 -1.23 7.17
N PHE A 169 11.28 -0.98 7.34
CA PHE A 169 12.27 -2.00 7.67
C PHE A 169 12.06 -2.66 9.05
N GLN A 170 11.28 -2.07 9.95
CA GLN A 170 10.90 -2.66 11.24
C GLN A 170 10.13 -3.98 11.12
N ASP A 171 9.57 -4.28 9.94
CA ASP A 171 8.82 -5.51 9.69
C ASP A 171 9.68 -6.63 9.06
N CYS A 172 10.97 -6.40 8.86
CA CYS A 172 11.89 -7.36 8.23
C CYS A 172 12.01 -8.65 9.05
N THR A 173 11.86 -9.80 8.38
CA THR A 173 12.04 -11.12 9.00
C THR A 173 13.52 -11.54 9.00
N LYS A 174 13.83 -12.60 9.74
CA LYS A 174 15.20 -13.14 9.80
C LYS A 174 15.71 -13.56 8.43
N ASP A 175 14.91 -14.27 7.66
CA ASP A 175 15.32 -14.81 6.35
C ASP A 175 15.50 -13.69 5.31
N GLN A 176 14.65 -12.66 5.35
CA GLN A 176 14.79 -11.46 4.54
C GLN A 176 16.07 -10.69 4.88
N TYR A 177 16.39 -10.59 6.16
CA TYR A 177 17.62 -9.93 6.61
C TYR A 177 18.88 -10.69 6.17
N GLU A 178 18.88 -12.02 6.27
CA GLU A 178 19.99 -12.86 5.79
C GLU A 178 20.19 -12.72 4.27
N LEU A 179 19.10 -12.65 3.49
CA LEU A 179 19.16 -12.38 2.06
C LEU A 179 19.87 -11.05 1.77
N LEU A 180 19.53 -9.99 2.51
CA LEU A 180 20.17 -8.67 2.39
C LEU A 180 21.65 -8.72 2.76
N LYS A 181 22.01 -9.40 3.84
CA LYS A 181 23.42 -9.55 4.25
C LYS A 181 24.24 -10.26 3.19
N LEU A 182 23.75 -11.37 2.63
CA LEU A 182 24.45 -12.08 1.56
C LEU A 182 24.66 -11.23 0.31
N ALA A 183 23.66 -10.42 -0.04
CA ALA A 183 23.72 -9.56 -1.20
C ALA A 183 24.71 -8.38 -0.98
N PHE A 184 24.64 -7.68 0.14
CA PHE A 184 25.20 -6.33 0.26
C PHE A 184 26.19 -6.12 1.41
N HIS A 185 26.30 -7.02 2.40
CA HIS A 185 27.24 -6.84 3.50
C HIS A 185 28.68 -6.89 3.02
N GLY A 186 29.54 -6.02 3.58
CA GLY A 186 30.95 -5.92 3.20
C GLY A 186 31.19 -5.36 1.79
N THR A 187 30.25 -4.60 1.24
CA THR A 187 30.37 -3.95 -0.08
C THR A 187 30.44 -2.43 0.06
N SER A 188 30.79 -1.74 -1.02
CA SER A 188 30.75 -0.28 -1.12
C SER A 188 29.35 0.28 -1.47
N ILE A 189 28.33 -0.57 -1.56
CA ILE A 189 26.95 -0.17 -1.83
C ILE A 189 26.39 0.51 -0.59
N ARG A 190 25.75 1.67 -0.76
CA ARG A 190 25.18 2.43 0.35
C ARG A 190 23.75 1.96 0.62
N LEU A 191 23.50 1.56 1.85
CA LEU A 191 22.17 1.15 2.29
C LEU A 191 21.52 2.25 3.11
N THR A 192 20.22 2.47 2.89
CA THR A 192 19.41 3.40 3.69
C THR A 192 18.16 2.63 4.18
N ALA A 193 18.15 2.27 5.45
CA ALA A 193 17.00 1.63 6.10
C ALA A 193 16.13 2.69 6.78
N VAL A 194 14.84 2.64 6.55
CA VAL A 194 13.84 3.54 7.14
C VAL A 194 12.77 2.74 7.84
N GLY A 195 12.44 3.11 9.08
CA GLY A 195 11.45 2.38 9.83
C GLY A 195 10.96 3.09 11.09
N ASP A 196 9.92 2.52 11.70
CA ASP A 196 9.36 2.97 12.97
C ASP A 196 9.08 1.77 13.88
N ALA A 197 9.90 1.57 14.90
CA ALA A 197 9.72 0.48 15.86
C ALA A 197 8.37 0.52 16.59
N LYS A 198 7.75 1.71 16.72
CA LYS A 198 6.43 1.92 17.33
C LYS A 198 5.29 1.35 16.47
N GLN A 199 5.51 1.27 15.14
CA GLN A 199 4.56 0.71 14.18
C GLN A 199 4.83 -0.78 13.85
N LYS A 200 5.66 -1.46 14.64
CA LYS A 200 5.90 -2.90 14.51
C LYS A 200 4.68 -3.67 15.01
N ILE A 201 3.78 -4.04 14.10
CA ILE A 201 2.57 -4.83 14.39
C ILE A 201 2.58 -6.20 13.69
N MET A 202 3.67 -6.54 12.99
CA MET A 202 3.84 -7.79 12.26
C MET A 202 4.72 -8.80 13.02
N GLY A 203 4.74 -8.72 14.38
CA GLY A 203 5.49 -9.65 15.23
C GLY A 203 5.06 -11.11 15.02
N TRP A 204 3.77 -11.34 14.85
CA TRP A 204 3.19 -12.64 14.52
C TRP A 204 3.70 -13.24 13.19
N ALA A 205 4.15 -12.39 12.25
CA ALA A 205 4.73 -12.81 10.96
C ALA A 205 6.26 -13.00 11.02
N GLY A 206 6.87 -13.03 12.20
CA GLY A 206 8.29 -13.31 12.39
C GLY A 206 9.22 -12.10 12.21
N ALA A 207 8.70 -10.87 12.28
CA ALA A 207 9.53 -9.67 12.24
C ALA A 207 10.57 -9.64 13.37
N LEU A 208 11.84 -9.36 13.03
CA LEU A 208 12.94 -9.34 14.00
C LEU A 208 12.80 -8.21 15.02
N ASP A 209 13.09 -8.52 16.28
CA ASP A 209 13.19 -7.49 17.30
C ASP A 209 14.45 -6.64 17.10
N LYS A 210 14.31 -5.33 17.34
CA LYS A 210 15.41 -4.37 17.27
C LYS A 210 16.18 -4.38 15.94
N ILE A 211 15.51 -4.76 14.84
CA ILE A 211 16.14 -4.93 13.52
C ILE A 211 16.88 -3.64 13.06
N LEU A 212 16.34 -2.45 13.34
CA LEU A 212 17.01 -1.18 13.00
C LEU A 212 18.35 -1.03 13.73
N LYS A 213 18.44 -1.47 14.99
CA LYS A 213 19.70 -1.47 15.74
C LYS A 213 20.67 -2.51 15.21
N ILE A 214 20.20 -3.75 14.97
CA ILE A 214 21.00 -4.83 14.37
C ILE A 214 21.58 -4.38 13.04
N PHE A 215 20.76 -3.74 12.19
CA PHE A 215 21.21 -3.18 10.92
C PHE A 215 22.27 -2.08 11.11
N ALA A 216 22.06 -1.16 12.06
CA ALA A 216 23.03 -0.10 12.35
C ALA A 216 24.39 -0.68 12.75
N ASP A 217 24.39 -1.71 13.60
CA ASP A 217 25.60 -2.37 14.07
C ASP A 217 26.30 -3.15 12.93
N ASP A 218 25.55 -4.00 12.18
CA ASP A 218 26.11 -4.86 11.12
C ASP A 218 26.66 -4.05 9.93
N PHE A 219 25.96 -2.98 9.54
CA PHE A 219 26.33 -2.16 8.37
C PHE A 219 27.05 -0.85 8.75
N SER A 220 27.40 -0.64 10.03
CA SER A 220 27.99 0.59 10.53
C SER A 220 27.21 1.84 10.07
N ALA A 221 25.88 1.74 10.11
CA ALA A 221 25.00 2.77 9.59
C ALA A 221 24.84 3.93 10.57
N ARG A 222 24.90 5.16 10.05
CA ARG A 222 24.66 6.37 10.83
C ARG A 222 23.18 6.48 11.19
N PRO A 223 22.83 6.56 12.49
CA PRO A 223 21.44 6.77 12.90
C PRO A 223 21.03 8.23 12.74
N LEU A 224 19.83 8.47 12.21
CA LEU A 224 19.18 9.78 12.13
C LEU A 224 17.71 9.63 12.51
N ASN A 225 17.19 10.59 13.26
CA ASN A 225 15.78 10.58 13.67
C ASN A 225 15.04 11.69 12.94
N LEU A 226 13.89 11.35 12.35
CA LEU A 226 12.95 12.31 11.80
C LEU A 226 11.90 12.63 12.87
N TYR A 227 11.84 13.88 13.28
CA TYR A 227 11.01 14.30 14.42
C TYR A 227 9.68 14.93 14.00
N ARG A 228 9.66 15.58 12.84
CA ARG A 228 8.52 16.38 12.41
C ARG A 228 7.40 15.49 11.86
N ASN A 229 6.21 15.65 12.39
CA ASN A 229 5.02 15.00 11.84
C ASN A 229 4.27 15.99 10.95
N PHE A 230 4.11 15.64 9.67
CA PHE A 230 3.42 16.46 8.67
C PHE A 230 1.98 16.01 8.42
N ARG A 231 1.54 14.94 9.10
CA ARG A 231 0.23 14.32 8.88
C ARG A 231 -0.84 14.84 9.82
N SER A 232 -0.65 14.62 11.09
CA SER A 232 -1.71 14.83 12.10
C SER A 232 -1.67 16.24 12.66
N LYS A 233 -2.86 16.79 12.92
CA LYS A 233 -3.02 18.07 13.60
C LYS A 233 -2.58 17.97 15.08
N SER A 234 -2.25 19.10 15.67
CA SER A 234 -1.58 19.22 16.98
C SER A 234 -2.27 18.47 18.12
N ARG A 235 -3.60 18.54 18.21
CA ARG A 235 -4.39 17.82 19.23
C ARG A 235 -4.22 16.31 19.13
N LEU A 236 -4.27 15.77 17.90
CA LEU A 236 -4.06 14.35 17.65
C LEU A 236 -2.63 13.92 17.94
N LEU A 237 -1.65 14.79 17.65
CA LEU A 237 -0.24 14.53 17.98
C LEU A 237 0.00 14.43 19.48
N ARG A 238 -0.63 15.29 20.31
CA ARG A 238 -0.53 15.18 21.78
C ARG A 238 -1.08 13.86 22.29
N MET A 239 -2.24 13.42 21.79
CA MET A 239 -2.78 12.11 22.12
C MET A 239 -1.82 10.99 21.70
N GLN A 240 -1.32 11.00 20.46
CA GLN A 240 -0.33 10.02 19.99
C GLN A 240 0.92 10.04 20.85
N ASN A 241 1.36 11.21 21.25
CA ASN A 241 2.54 11.39 22.10
C ASN A 241 2.34 10.83 23.51
N ALA A 242 1.13 10.89 24.08
CA ALA A 242 0.80 10.22 25.33
C ALA A 242 1.00 8.68 25.23
N ILE A 243 0.68 8.09 24.08
CA ILE A 243 0.92 6.67 23.83
C ILE A 243 2.42 6.40 23.65
N ILE A 244 3.13 7.25 22.89
CA ILE A 244 4.59 7.14 22.65
C ILE A 244 5.33 7.15 23.99
N ARG A 245 4.93 7.96 24.94
CA ARG A 245 5.53 8.03 26.29
C ARG A 245 5.60 6.66 26.97
N ILE A 246 4.70 5.74 26.64
CA ILE A 246 4.66 4.38 27.22
C ILE A 246 5.37 3.37 26.34
N ILE A 247 5.16 3.44 25.00
CA ILE A 247 5.72 2.46 24.05
C ILE A 247 7.22 2.70 23.84
N ASP A 248 7.62 3.96 23.73
CA ASP A 248 9.00 4.38 23.43
C ASP A 248 9.29 5.74 24.08
N PRO A 249 9.59 5.76 25.40
CA PRO A 249 9.86 7.00 26.13
C PRO A 249 10.96 7.87 25.53
N THR A 250 11.90 7.26 24.78
CA THR A 250 13.02 7.98 24.17
C THR A 250 12.61 8.85 22.98
N SER A 251 11.46 8.54 22.38
CA SER A 251 10.88 9.31 21.26
C SER A 251 9.78 10.26 21.70
N TYR A 252 9.54 10.43 23.01
CA TYR A 252 8.56 11.37 23.54
C TYR A 252 8.98 12.81 23.25
N ILE A 253 8.04 13.63 22.78
CA ILE A 253 8.20 15.05 22.52
C ILE A 253 7.41 15.82 23.57
N PRO A 254 8.00 16.76 24.33
CA PRO A 254 7.25 17.61 25.26
C PRO A 254 6.12 18.37 24.57
N ASP A 255 4.95 18.47 25.20
CA ASP A 255 3.76 19.12 24.63
C ASP A 255 4.01 20.58 24.24
N SER A 256 4.94 21.25 24.92
CA SER A 256 5.40 22.61 24.61
C SER A 256 6.07 22.72 23.21
N GLN A 257 6.53 21.61 22.67
CA GLN A 257 7.13 21.56 21.32
C GLN A 257 6.12 21.18 20.23
N ILE A 258 4.86 20.92 20.60
CA ILE A 258 3.77 20.65 19.65
C ILE A 258 2.90 21.93 19.57
N PRO A 259 3.16 22.82 18.60
CA PRO A 259 2.46 24.11 18.53
C PRO A 259 1.00 23.93 18.04
N GLY A 260 0.12 24.82 18.49
CA GLY A 260 -1.26 24.89 18.02
C GLY A 260 -2.22 23.98 18.80
N GLU A 261 -3.51 24.17 18.57
CA GLU A 261 -4.63 23.42 19.17
C GLU A 261 -5.52 22.75 18.09
N ASP A 262 -5.05 22.77 16.85
CA ASP A 262 -5.80 22.22 15.71
C ASP A 262 -6.05 20.73 15.83
N GLY A 263 -7.14 20.31 15.21
CA GLY A 263 -7.58 18.92 15.16
C GLY A 263 -8.76 18.64 16.06
N GLU A 264 -9.46 17.59 15.75
CA GLU A 264 -10.70 17.19 16.40
C GLU A 264 -10.55 15.79 16.96
N LEU A 265 -10.83 15.63 18.25
CA LEU A 265 -10.76 14.34 18.94
C LEU A 265 -12.04 14.14 19.75
N TYR A 266 -12.79 13.10 19.41
CA TYR A 266 -14.05 12.78 20.07
C TYR A 266 -14.03 11.38 20.65
N GLN A 267 -14.73 11.21 21.76
CA GLN A 267 -15.04 9.91 22.35
C GLN A 267 -16.56 9.82 22.49
N TRP A 268 -17.17 8.97 21.67
CA TRP A 268 -18.61 8.77 21.68
C TRP A 268 -18.98 7.44 22.35
N LYS A 269 -20.00 7.51 23.22
CA LYS A 269 -20.51 6.36 23.96
C LYS A 269 -21.97 6.13 23.61
N PHE A 270 -22.29 4.89 23.33
CA PHE A 270 -23.62 4.48 22.90
C PHE A 270 -24.15 3.35 23.81
N GLU A 271 -25.47 3.27 23.93
CA GLU A 271 -26.12 2.18 24.65
C GLU A 271 -25.98 0.86 23.91
N ASP A 272 -26.10 0.90 22.58
CA ASP A 272 -25.93 -0.29 21.74
C ASP A 272 -25.31 0.03 20.38
N SER A 273 -24.91 -1.01 19.66
CA SER A 273 -24.27 -0.94 18.33
C SER A 273 -25.20 -0.38 17.25
N LYS A 274 -26.53 -0.53 17.38
CA LYS A 274 -27.48 0.05 16.40
C LYS A 274 -27.56 1.56 16.52
N GLN A 275 -27.58 2.08 17.76
CA GLN A 275 -27.50 3.52 18.00
C GLN A 275 -26.18 4.08 17.48
N GLU A 276 -25.06 3.38 17.74
CA GLU A 276 -23.73 3.73 17.21
C GLU A 276 -23.75 3.81 15.68
N ALA A 277 -24.23 2.77 15.00
CA ALA A 277 -24.29 2.69 13.55
C ALA A 277 -25.10 3.83 12.93
N LYS A 278 -26.31 4.09 13.45
CA LYS A 278 -27.18 5.19 12.99
C LYS A 278 -26.53 6.56 13.18
N TYR A 279 -25.92 6.80 14.32
CA TYR A 279 -25.27 8.07 14.61
C TYR A 279 -24.06 8.30 13.72
N LEU A 280 -23.23 7.26 13.55
CA LEU A 280 -22.05 7.32 12.68
C LEU A 280 -22.44 7.52 11.21
N ALA A 281 -23.43 6.80 10.71
CA ALA A 281 -23.89 6.95 9.32
C ALA A 281 -24.40 8.38 9.08
N LYS A 282 -25.19 8.95 10.00
CA LYS A 282 -25.66 10.35 9.92
C LYS A 282 -24.49 11.35 9.97
N SER A 283 -23.52 11.14 10.85
CA SER A 283 -22.35 12.01 10.96
C SER A 283 -21.50 11.97 9.68
N ILE A 284 -21.28 10.78 9.11
CA ILE A 284 -20.57 10.61 7.84
C ILE A 284 -21.28 11.34 6.71
N SER A 285 -22.63 11.22 6.59
CA SER A 285 -23.43 11.99 5.62
C SER A 285 -23.21 13.49 5.77
N SER A 286 -23.29 14.00 6.99
CA SER A 286 -23.07 15.43 7.28
C SER A 286 -21.67 15.89 6.89
N TRP A 287 -20.63 15.11 7.15
CA TRP A 287 -19.26 15.48 6.77
C TRP A 287 -19.05 15.49 5.26
N ILE A 288 -19.68 14.56 4.54
CA ILE A 288 -19.63 14.53 3.07
C ILE A 288 -20.39 15.72 2.48
N GLU A 289 -21.60 15.97 2.94
CA GLU A 289 -22.50 16.96 2.35
C GLU A 289 -22.18 18.40 2.78
N GLN A 290 -21.87 18.62 4.05
CA GLN A 290 -21.69 19.95 4.62
C GLN A 290 -20.24 20.39 4.70
N GLU A 291 -19.32 19.48 5.04
CA GLU A 291 -17.90 19.78 5.14
C GLU A 291 -17.14 19.43 3.84
N HIS A 292 -17.81 18.84 2.86
CA HIS A 292 -17.24 18.44 1.56
C HIS A 292 -16.04 17.51 1.68
N ILE A 293 -16.02 16.64 2.72
CA ILE A 293 -14.97 15.65 2.88
C ILE A 293 -15.21 14.52 1.88
N PRO A 294 -14.25 14.21 1.01
CA PRO A 294 -14.40 13.07 0.11
C PRO A 294 -14.63 11.76 0.89
N PRO A 295 -15.57 10.91 0.52
CA PRO A 295 -15.76 9.60 1.17
C PRO A 295 -14.48 8.78 1.31
N SER A 296 -13.57 8.84 0.34
CA SER A 296 -12.26 8.18 0.38
C SER A 296 -11.31 8.68 1.48
N GLU A 297 -11.56 9.87 2.02
CA GLU A 297 -10.79 10.46 3.13
C GLU A 297 -11.41 10.14 4.51
N ILE A 298 -12.45 9.29 4.55
CA ILE A 298 -13.11 8.82 5.78
C ILE A 298 -12.82 7.32 5.93
N ALA A 299 -12.19 6.94 7.04
CA ALA A 299 -11.90 5.55 7.35
C ALA A 299 -12.55 5.08 8.67
N ILE A 300 -13.13 3.91 8.62
CA ILE A 300 -13.64 3.16 9.78
C ILE A 300 -12.66 2.03 10.04
N LEU A 301 -11.90 2.15 11.12
CA LEU A 301 -10.92 1.16 11.52
C LEU A 301 -11.52 0.26 12.61
N ILE A 302 -11.51 -1.02 12.33
CA ILE A 302 -11.99 -2.04 13.25
C ILE A 302 -10.79 -2.86 13.74
N PRO A 303 -10.58 -3.00 15.06
CA PRO A 303 -9.39 -3.67 15.58
C PRO A 303 -9.25 -5.10 15.07
N LYS A 304 -10.35 -5.88 15.15
CA LYS A 304 -10.43 -7.29 14.75
C LYS A 304 -11.83 -7.63 14.23
N GLN A 305 -11.94 -8.64 13.38
CA GLN A 305 -13.21 -9.20 12.91
C GLN A 305 -14.18 -8.14 12.33
N PRO A 306 -13.77 -7.37 11.32
CA PRO A 306 -14.59 -6.29 10.77
C PRO A 306 -15.93 -6.78 10.23
N ASP A 307 -16.01 -7.99 9.72
CA ASP A 307 -17.27 -8.59 9.25
C ASP A 307 -18.33 -8.71 10.37
N LEU A 308 -17.87 -8.86 11.63
CA LEU A 308 -18.78 -8.99 12.78
C LEU A 308 -19.09 -7.64 13.44
N TYR A 309 -18.11 -6.76 13.53
CA TYR A 309 -18.28 -5.46 14.18
C TYR A 309 -18.81 -4.37 13.27
N GLY A 310 -18.63 -4.52 11.96
CA GLY A 310 -19.04 -3.55 10.95
C GLY A 310 -20.43 -3.77 10.36
N GLU A 311 -21.07 -4.95 10.59
CA GLU A 311 -22.31 -5.36 9.94
C GLU A 311 -23.42 -4.29 10.06
N GLU A 312 -23.78 -3.89 11.27
CA GLU A 312 -24.84 -2.91 11.50
C GLU A 312 -24.53 -1.52 10.90
N LEU A 313 -23.25 -1.13 10.87
CA LEU A 313 -22.83 0.13 10.26
C LEU A 313 -22.90 0.07 8.74
N THR A 314 -22.52 -1.04 8.13
CA THR A 314 -22.62 -1.21 6.68
C THR A 314 -24.10 -1.19 6.22
N GLU A 315 -24.99 -1.84 6.94
CA GLU A 315 -26.43 -1.79 6.69
C GLU A 315 -27.00 -0.35 6.74
N GLU A 316 -26.56 0.44 7.72
CA GLU A 316 -27.00 1.84 7.83
C GLU A 316 -26.42 2.74 6.73
N LEU A 317 -25.16 2.52 6.31
CA LEU A 317 -24.56 3.24 5.18
C LEU A 317 -25.28 2.91 3.86
N GLU A 318 -25.63 1.64 3.63
CA GLU A 318 -26.45 1.21 2.48
C GLU A 318 -27.82 1.88 2.49
N ARG A 319 -28.49 1.91 3.64
CA ARG A 319 -29.80 2.50 3.80
C ARG A 319 -29.86 4.00 3.42
N ILE A 320 -28.75 4.72 3.63
CA ILE A 320 -28.67 6.16 3.28
C ILE A 320 -27.84 6.41 2.01
N ASN A 321 -27.55 5.34 1.23
CA ASN A 321 -26.82 5.40 -0.03
C ASN A 321 -25.41 6.03 0.04
N ILE A 322 -24.70 5.86 1.15
CA ILE A 322 -23.30 6.26 1.24
C ILE A 322 -22.43 5.13 0.70
N PRO A 323 -21.62 5.37 -0.35
CA PRO A 323 -20.73 4.36 -0.87
C PRO A 323 -19.66 4.01 0.16
N TYR A 324 -19.53 2.73 0.48
CA TYR A 324 -18.44 2.23 1.32
C TYR A 324 -17.71 1.08 0.63
N ARG A 325 -16.50 0.84 1.07
CA ARG A 325 -15.65 -0.24 0.59
C ARG A 325 -15.09 -1.02 1.75
N ASP A 326 -15.48 -2.29 1.83
CA ASP A 326 -14.89 -3.25 2.76
C ASP A 326 -13.57 -3.78 2.19
N GLU A 327 -12.47 -3.28 2.72
CA GLU A 327 -11.14 -3.63 2.26
C GLU A 327 -10.74 -5.08 2.61
N GLN A 328 -11.54 -5.82 3.36
CA GLN A 328 -11.30 -7.26 3.55
C GLN A 328 -11.72 -8.08 2.34
N LYS A 329 -12.85 -7.72 1.75
CA LYS A 329 -13.43 -8.44 0.60
C LYS A 329 -12.81 -8.00 -0.73
N LEU A 330 -12.22 -6.80 -0.80
CA LEU A 330 -11.85 -6.14 -2.05
C LEU A 330 -10.36 -5.77 -2.17
N GLN A 331 -9.56 -5.96 -1.14
CA GLN A 331 -8.22 -5.37 -1.06
C GLN A 331 -7.27 -5.79 -2.18
N ASP A 332 -7.44 -6.99 -2.73
CA ASP A 332 -6.56 -7.47 -3.79
C ASP A 332 -7.06 -7.07 -5.18
N LEU A 333 -8.38 -7.03 -5.41
CA LEU A 333 -8.92 -6.98 -6.76
C LEU A 333 -8.89 -5.59 -7.40
N SER A 334 -9.37 -4.55 -6.72
CA SER A 334 -9.39 -3.20 -7.30
C SER A 334 -8.01 -2.52 -7.30
N ALA A 335 -7.06 -3.01 -6.51
CA ALA A 335 -5.65 -2.61 -6.57
C ALA A 335 -4.87 -3.34 -7.67
N GLU A 336 -5.35 -4.53 -8.09
CA GLU A 336 -4.70 -5.37 -9.09
C GLU A 336 -4.64 -4.67 -10.45
N PRO A 337 -3.44 -4.54 -11.05
CA PRO A 337 -3.28 -3.87 -12.34
C PRO A 337 -4.14 -4.45 -13.46
N ALA A 338 -4.31 -5.78 -13.52
CA ALA A 338 -5.14 -6.42 -14.54
C ALA A 338 -6.62 -6.14 -14.35
N ALA A 339 -7.11 -6.07 -13.12
CA ALA A 339 -8.49 -5.71 -12.84
C ALA A 339 -8.76 -4.24 -13.24
N LYS A 340 -7.87 -3.32 -12.86
CA LYS A 340 -7.93 -1.91 -13.30
C LYS A 340 -7.93 -1.79 -14.81
N LEU A 341 -7.06 -2.52 -15.48
CA LEU A 341 -6.97 -2.53 -16.94
C LEU A 341 -8.28 -2.95 -17.60
N ILE A 342 -8.92 -4.03 -17.09
CA ILE A 342 -10.22 -4.52 -17.57
C ILE A 342 -11.29 -3.45 -17.37
N VAL A 343 -11.36 -2.87 -16.18
CA VAL A 343 -12.40 -1.90 -15.81
C VAL A 343 -12.22 -0.58 -16.56
N ASP A 344 -10.99 -0.08 -16.70
CA ASP A 344 -10.70 1.13 -17.48
C ASP A 344 -11.04 0.92 -18.97
N TYR A 345 -10.70 -0.25 -19.54
CA TYR A 345 -11.08 -0.58 -20.90
C TYR A 345 -12.61 -0.63 -21.09
N LEU A 346 -13.34 -1.31 -20.22
CA LEU A 346 -14.80 -1.38 -20.29
C LEU A 346 -15.43 0.00 -20.08
N SER A 347 -14.90 0.82 -19.18
CA SER A 347 -15.36 2.19 -18.97
C SER A 347 -15.18 3.02 -20.24
N VAL A 348 -14.02 2.92 -20.89
CA VAL A 348 -13.77 3.60 -22.17
C VAL A 348 -14.68 3.06 -23.26
N LEU A 349 -14.90 1.73 -23.33
CA LEU A 349 -15.71 1.13 -24.40
C LEU A 349 -17.19 1.53 -24.33
N TYR A 350 -17.79 1.49 -23.14
CA TYR A 350 -19.21 1.73 -22.92
C TYR A 350 -19.55 3.19 -22.59
N GLY A 351 -18.58 3.96 -22.08
CA GLY A 351 -18.75 5.38 -21.76
C GLY A 351 -18.65 6.30 -22.98
N GLN A 352 -19.26 7.49 -22.86
CA GLN A 352 -19.20 8.50 -23.94
C GLN A 352 -17.92 9.33 -23.89
N ARG A 353 -17.51 9.76 -22.68
CA ARG A 353 -16.28 10.53 -22.43
C ARG A 353 -15.71 10.10 -21.08
N GLU A 354 -14.66 9.28 -21.13
CA GLU A 354 -13.97 8.77 -19.94
C GLU A 354 -12.46 9.08 -20.04
N PRO A 355 -12.08 10.38 -19.96
CA PRO A 355 -10.69 10.80 -20.17
C PRO A 355 -9.74 10.23 -19.11
N GLU A 356 -10.17 10.10 -17.87
CA GLU A 356 -9.35 9.54 -16.79
C GLU A 356 -9.07 8.05 -17.00
N ALA A 357 -10.11 7.26 -17.33
CA ALA A 357 -9.95 5.84 -17.64
C ALA A 357 -9.05 5.66 -18.87
N TRP A 358 -9.21 6.50 -19.89
CA TRP A 358 -8.34 6.52 -21.06
C TRP A 358 -6.88 6.80 -20.70
N CYS A 359 -6.61 7.84 -19.90
CA CYS A 359 -5.25 8.17 -19.47
C CYS A 359 -4.62 7.03 -18.65
N ARG A 360 -5.37 6.41 -17.72
CA ARG A 360 -4.88 5.27 -16.96
C ARG A 360 -4.56 4.07 -17.85
N LEU A 361 -5.44 3.76 -18.80
CA LEU A 361 -5.28 2.68 -19.77
C LEU A 361 -4.00 2.88 -20.60
N MET A 362 -3.80 4.10 -21.14
CA MET A 362 -2.61 4.44 -21.90
C MET A 362 -1.34 4.33 -21.06
N ASN A 363 -1.36 4.87 -19.84
CA ASN A 363 -0.20 4.81 -18.95
C ASN A 363 0.20 3.37 -18.55
N GLN A 364 -0.74 2.44 -18.57
CA GLN A 364 -0.45 1.02 -18.27
C GLN A 364 0.09 0.25 -19.47
N LEU A 365 -0.36 0.59 -20.69
CA LEU A 365 -0.06 -0.19 -21.90
C LEU A 365 1.07 0.40 -22.75
N THR A 366 1.43 1.67 -22.57
CA THR A 366 2.57 2.25 -23.28
C THR A 366 3.85 2.06 -22.48
N PRO A 367 4.85 1.35 -23.01
CA PRO A 367 6.12 1.18 -22.32
C PRO A 367 6.82 2.55 -22.17
N PHE A 368 7.20 2.86 -20.93
CA PHE A 368 7.99 4.05 -20.63
C PHE A 368 9.48 3.71 -20.81
N GLY A 369 10.17 4.42 -21.69
CA GLY A 369 11.62 4.37 -21.74
C GLY A 369 12.29 4.29 -23.12
N ASP A 370 11.56 4.18 -24.19
CA ASP A 370 12.15 4.37 -25.52
C ASP A 370 11.99 5.85 -25.93
N ASP A 371 13.14 6.50 -26.24
CA ASP A 371 13.19 7.83 -26.88
C ASP A 371 12.62 7.83 -28.31
N ASP A 372 11.95 6.75 -28.71
CA ASP A 372 11.35 6.60 -30.03
C ASP A 372 9.87 7.00 -29.98
N ASP A 373 9.63 8.31 -30.11
CA ASP A 373 8.29 8.92 -30.24
C ASP A 373 7.41 8.20 -31.27
N SER A 374 8.01 7.60 -32.30
CA SER A 374 7.30 6.88 -33.36
C SER A 374 6.69 5.55 -32.87
N ARG A 375 7.33 4.83 -31.97
CA ARG A 375 6.79 3.57 -31.39
C ARG A 375 5.67 3.83 -30.43
N GLN A 376 5.79 4.87 -29.58
CA GLN A 376 4.70 5.27 -28.69
C GLN A 376 3.46 5.70 -29.47
N HIS A 377 3.65 6.50 -30.52
CA HIS A 377 2.56 6.95 -31.38
C HIS A 377 1.85 5.80 -32.10
N ASN A 378 2.60 4.81 -32.57
CA ASN A 378 2.05 3.62 -33.22
C ASN A 378 1.25 2.75 -32.23
N SER A 379 1.70 2.57 -31.00
CA SER A 379 1.00 1.79 -29.98
C SER A 379 -0.32 2.47 -29.53
N VAL A 380 -0.31 3.79 -29.39
CA VAL A 380 -1.51 4.58 -29.08
C VAL A 380 -2.52 4.49 -30.21
N ASN A 381 -2.09 4.70 -31.46
CA ASN A 381 -2.96 4.62 -32.64
C ASN A 381 -3.55 3.20 -32.82
N TYR A 382 -2.76 2.17 -32.58
CA TYR A 382 -3.22 0.79 -32.65
C TYR A 382 -4.35 0.51 -31.64
N LEU A 383 -4.16 0.90 -30.39
CA LEU A 383 -5.18 0.70 -29.36
C LEU A 383 -6.43 1.56 -29.60
N GLN A 384 -6.28 2.79 -30.12
CA GLN A 384 -7.41 3.62 -30.55
C GLN A 384 -8.23 2.94 -31.62
N ASN A 385 -7.56 2.41 -32.67
CA ASN A 385 -8.23 1.70 -33.76
C ASN A 385 -8.94 0.44 -33.25
N PHE A 386 -8.31 -0.33 -32.38
CA PHE A 386 -8.94 -1.49 -31.76
C PHE A 386 -10.21 -1.11 -30.98
N ILE A 387 -10.15 -0.08 -30.12
CA ILE A 387 -11.31 0.36 -29.34
C ILE A 387 -12.43 0.90 -30.25
N GLN A 388 -12.09 1.63 -31.33
CA GLN A 388 -13.08 2.11 -32.29
C GLN A 388 -13.79 0.95 -32.98
N GLU A 389 -13.08 -0.10 -33.36
CA GLU A 389 -13.67 -1.29 -33.95
C GLU A 389 -14.57 -2.04 -32.95
N GLN A 390 -14.14 -2.19 -31.68
CA GLN A 390 -14.99 -2.79 -30.64
C GLN A 390 -16.26 -1.96 -30.38
N ARG A 391 -16.19 -0.63 -30.43
CA ARG A 391 -17.37 0.25 -30.35
C ARG A 391 -18.30 0.08 -31.55
N ARG A 392 -17.77 -0.16 -32.75
CA ARG A 392 -18.56 -0.44 -33.94
C ARG A 392 -19.34 -1.75 -33.81
N ILE A 393 -18.66 -2.80 -33.32
CA ILE A 393 -19.28 -4.09 -33.02
C ILE A 393 -20.37 -3.93 -31.97
N LEU A 394 -20.12 -3.18 -30.89
CA LEU A 394 -21.09 -2.92 -29.84
C LEU A 394 -22.36 -2.25 -30.39
N ARG A 395 -22.21 -1.25 -31.24
CA ARG A 395 -23.35 -0.54 -31.88
C ARG A 395 -24.12 -1.44 -32.85
N SER A 396 -23.45 -2.31 -33.59
CA SER A 396 -24.10 -3.25 -34.53
C SER A 396 -24.90 -4.34 -33.81
N ASN A 397 -24.48 -4.73 -32.60
CA ASN A 397 -25.16 -5.74 -31.80
C ASN A 397 -26.42 -5.20 -31.09
N THR A 398 -26.49 -3.87 -30.85
CA THR A 398 -27.68 -3.23 -30.26
C THR A 398 -28.87 -3.19 -31.24
N SER A 399 -28.63 -3.43 -32.52
CA SER A 399 -29.63 -3.39 -33.59
C SER A 399 -30.16 -4.78 -34.02
N LYS A 400 -29.68 -5.88 -33.43
CA LYS A 400 -30.12 -7.26 -33.72
C LYS A 400 -30.49 -7.98 -32.43
N GLU A 401 -31.74 -8.38 -32.31
CA GLU A 401 -32.33 -9.06 -31.14
C GLU A 401 -31.75 -10.46 -30.83
N GLU A 402 -30.77 -10.98 -31.54
CA GLU A 402 -30.37 -12.40 -31.46
C GLU A 402 -28.88 -12.70 -31.15
N SER A 403 -28.10 -11.84 -30.54
CA SER A 403 -26.91 -12.30 -29.79
C SER A 403 -26.36 -11.18 -28.92
N VAL A 404 -26.75 -11.14 -27.67
CA VAL A 404 -26.18 -10.22 -26.67
C VAL A 404 -24.74 -10.65 -26.40
N THR A 405 -23.79 -10.09 -27.13
CA THR A 405 -22.37 -10.23 -26.77
C THR A 405 -22.20 -9.64 -25.36
N SER A 406 -21.88 -10.50 -24.41
CA SER A 406 -21.68 -10.09 -23.01
C SER A 406 -20.58 -9.05 -22.91
N TYR A 407 -20.71 -8.08 -21.99
CA TYR A 407 -19.62 -7.13 -21.69
C TYR A 407 -18.28 -7.87 -21.42
N TRP A 408 -18.38 -9.10 -20.89
CA TRP A 408 -17.21 -9.91 -20.59
C TRP A 408 -16.51 -10.46 -21.84
N ASP A 409 -17.22 -10.68 -22.92
CA ASP A 409 -16.61 -11.10 -24.19
C ASP A 409 -15.72 -9.99 -24.77
N PHE A 410 -16.11 -8.73 -24.60
CA PHE A 410 -15.28 -7.58 -24.95
C PHE A 410 -14.02 -7.52 -24.07
N ALA A 411 -14.16 -7.75 -22.76
CA ALA A 411 -13.00 -7.83 -21.87
C ALA A 411 -12.05 -8.97 -22.27
N CYS A 412 -12.56 -10.15 -22.60
CA CYS A 412 -11.76 -11.29 -23.06
C CYS A 412 -11.06 -11.02 -24.39
N ARG A 413 -11.71 -10.33 -25.34
CA ARG A 413 -11.07 -9.92 -26.61
C ARG A 413 -9.93 -8.95 -26.35
N PHE A 414 -10.16 -7.96 -25.50
CA PHE A 414 -9.15 -7.00 -25.12
C PHE A 414 -7.94 -7.64 -24.43
N LEU A 415 -8.15 -8.54 -23.46
CA LEU A 415 -7.05 -9.24 -22.80
C LEU A 415 -6.22 -10.10 -23.76
N ARG A 416 -6.85 -10.71 -24.79
CA ARG A 416 -6.14 -11.44 -25.84
C ARG A 416 -5.33 -10.49 -26.72
N GLU A 417 -5.87 -9.34 -27.04
CA GLU A 417 -5.22 -8.31 -27.84
C GLU A 417 -4.00 -7.72 -27.14
N VAL A 418 -4.11 -7.40 -25.86
CA VAL A 418 -3.00 -6.92 -25.03
C VAL A 418 -1.88 -7.98 -24.94
N GLY A 419 -2.24 -9.25 -24.95
CA GLY A 419 -1.33 -10.36 -24.93
C GLY A 419 -0.74 -10.67 -23.54
N LEU A 420 -0.36 -11.92 -23.35
CA LEU A 420 0.14 -12.41 -22.05
C LEU A 420 1.44 -11.75 -21.61
N GLU A 421 2.33 -11.41 -22.54
CA GLU A 421 3.62 -10.78 -22.23
C GLU A 421 3.40 -9.40 -21.59
N THR A 422 2.53 -8.59 -22.20
CA THR A 422 2.18 -7.26 -21.67
C THR A 422 1.48 -7.37 -20.32
N LEU A 423 0.50 -8.29 -20.20
CA LEU A 423 -0.21 -8.52 -18.93
C LEU A 423 0.74 -9.01 -17.84
N SER A 424 1.70 -9.88 -18.15
CA SER A 424 2.71 -10.34 -17.20
C SER A 424 3.68 -9.23 -16.78
N SER A 425 3.88 -8.22 -17.62
CA SER A 425 4.72 -7.07 -17.28
C SER A 425 4.06 -6.10 -16.30
N LEU A 426 2.73 -6.15 -16.15
CA LEU A 426 1.98 -5.27 -15.24
C LEU A 426 2.25 -5.58 -13.76
N SER A 427 2.51 -6.83 -13.43
CA SER A 427 2.87 -7.26 -12.08
C SER A 427 3.73 -8.52 -12.14
N HIS A 428 4.73 -8.61 -11.28
CA HIS A 428 5.54 -9.82 -11.14
C HIS A 428 4.72 -11.06 -10.72
N ASP A 429 3.55 -10.85 -10.11
CA ASP A 429 2.65 -11.94 -9.71
C ASP A 429 1.90 -12.56 -10.89
N TYR A 430 1.91 -11.90 -12.07
CA TYR A 430 1.18 -12.33 -13.27
C TYR A 430 1.98 -13.25 -14.20
N GLU A 431 3.21 -13.57 -13.88
CA GLU A 431 3.95 -14.63 -14.59
C GLU A 431 3.26 -16.00 -14.43
N SER A 432 2.45 -16.19 -13.37
CA SER A 432 1.51 -17.29 -13.24
C SER A 432 0.22 -16.97 -14.02
N LYS A 433 -0.01 -17.72 -15.11
CA LYS A 433 -1.26 -17.64 -15.88
C LYS A 433 -2.50 -17.89 -15.02
N ASP A 434 -2.37 -18.67 -13.96
CA ASP A 434 -3.45 -19.02 -13.05
C ASP A 434 -3.83 -17.83 -12.16
N ARG A 435 -2.85 -17.04 -11.68
CA ARG A 435 -3.12 -15.82 -10.93
C ARG A 435 -3.86 -14.79 -11.80
N LEU A 436 -3.43 -14.60 -13.03
CA LEU A 436 -4.10 -13.69 -13.97
C LEU A 436 -5.54 -14.14 -14.29
N ARG A 437 -5.74 -15.46 -14.50
CA ARG A 437 -7.09 -16.03 -14.69
C ARG A 437 -7.97 -15.83 -13.46
N GLN A 438 -7.42 -16.05 -12.28
CA GLN A 438 -8.14 -15.83 -11.02
C GLN A 438 -8.60 -14.38 -10.90
N ILE A 439 -7.69 -13.41 -11.10
CA ILE A 439 -8.02 -11.98 -11.04
C ILE A 439 -9.09 -11.61 -12.07
N ALA A 440 -8.98 -12.10 -13.31
CA ALA A 440 -10.00 -11.88 -14.32
C ALA A 440 -11.36 -12.46 -13.90
N THR A 441 -11.38 -13.67 -13.32
CA THR A 441 -12.60 -14.34 -12.83
C THR A 441 -13.20 -13.57 -11.66
N ASP A 442 -12.40 -13.15 -10.70
CA ASP A 442 -12.83 -12.39 -9.52
C ASP A 442 -13.37 -11.01 -9.94
N THR A 443 -12.71 -10.36 -10.92
CA THR A 443 -13.19 -9.09 -11.51
C THR A 443 -14.57 -9.26 -12.15
N ARG A 444 -14.76 -10.33 -12.93
CA ARG A 444 -16.07 -10.65 -13.52
C ARG A 444 -17.13 -10.89 -12.46
N THR A 445 -16.81 -11.70 -11.46
CA THR A 445 -17.72 -12.02 -10.36
C THR A 445 -18.17 -10.75 -9.65
N ARG A 446 -17.23 -9.86 -9.33
CA ARG A 446 -17.55 -8.60 -8.66
C ARG A 446 -18.39 -7.66 -9.50
N ILE A 447 -18.10 -7.51 -10.80
CA ILE A 447 -18.94 -6.70 -11.69
C ILE A 447 -20.35 -7.28 -11.75
N ASN A 448 -20.50 -8.62 -11.84
CA ASN A 448 -21.81 -9.28 -11.85
C ASN A 448 -22.58 -9.08 -10.54
N GLU A 449 -21.93 -9.11 -9.38
CA GLU A 449 -22.55 -8.79 -8.09
C GLU A 449 -23.15 -7.38 -8.09
N LEU A 450 -22.40 -6.40 -8.59
CA LEU A 450 -22.87 -5.01 -8.70
C LEU A 450 -24.05 -4.88 -9.68
N LEU A 451 -24.01 -5.58 -10.81
CA LEU A 451 -25.11 -5.62 -11.77
C LEU A 451 -26.36 -6.27 -11.17
N ASN A 452 -26.21 -7.36 -10.42
CA ASN A 452 -27.30 -8.04 -9.71
C ASN A 452 -27.91 -7.15 -8.60
N GLY A 453 -27.11 -6.22 -8.05
CA GLY A 453 -27.58 -5.18 -7.13
C GLY A 453 -28.39 -4.06 -7.80
N GLY A 454 -28.71 -4.17 -9.12
CA GLY A 454 -29.55 -3.22 -9.85
C GLY A 454 -28.81 -2.04 -10.47
N HIS A 455 -27.49 -2.02 -10.44
CA HIS A 455 -26.67 -0.97 -11.06
C HIS A 455 -26.58 -1.17 -12.59
N SER A 456 -26.50 -0.07 -13.34
CA SER A 456 -26.11 -0.15 -14.75
C SER A 456 -24.64 -0.60 -14.87
N LEU A 457 -24.23 -1.10 -16.05
CA LEU A 457 -22.84 -1.51 -16.26
C LEU A 457 -21.85 -0.36 -15.97
N LEU A 458 -22.15 0.85 -16.44
CA LEU A 458 -21.27 2.01 -16.20
C LEU A 458 -21.21 2.40 -14.73
N ASP A 459 -22.32 2.31 -14.00
CA ASP A 459 -22.33 2.57 -12.57
C ASP A 459 -21.59 1.47 -11.82
N ALA A 460 -21.76 0.21 -12.21
CA ALA A 460 -21.00 -0.92 -11.65
C ALA A 460 -19.49 -0.76 -11.86
N LEU A 461 -19.06 -0.33 -13.06
CA LEU A 461 -17.64 -0.05 -13.35
C LEU A 461 -17.11 1.16 -12.55
N LYS A 462 -17.93 2.20 -12.40
CA LYS A 462 -17.59 3.35 -11.54
C LYS A 462 -17.47 2.94 -10.07
N LEU A 463 -18.41 2.15 -9.56
CA LEU A 463 -18.35 1.61 -8.19
C LEU A 463 -17.16 0.69 -7.97
N PHE A 464 -16.80 -0.12 -8.97
CA PHE A 464 -15.60 -0.95 -8.92
C PHE A 464 -14.31 -0.09 -8.88
N SER A 465 -14.23 0.95 -9.72
CA SER A 465 -13.09 1.87 -9.82
C SER A 465 -13.10 2.95 -8.76
N ASN A 466 -14.25 3.14 -8.08
CA ASN A 466 -14.48 4.34 -7.29
C ASN A 466 -13.64 4.28 -6.01
N ASP A 467 -12.50 4.94 -6.05
CA ASP A 467 -11.71 5.25 -4.86
C ASP A 467 -12.47 6.21 -3.91
N ASN A 468 -13.59 6.80 -4.35
CA ASN A 468 -14.39 7.74 -3.57
C ASN A 468 -15.49 7.05 -2.74
N ALA A 469 -15.09 6.14 -1.87
CA ALA A 469 -15.95 5.42 -0.94
C ALA A 469 -15.36 5.45 0.47
N VAL A 470 -16.22 5.44 1.50
CA VAL A 470 -15.81 5.29 2.90
C VAL A 470 -15.06 3.97 3.08
N ARG A 471 -13.89 4.01 3.70
CA ARG A 471 -13.02 2.84 3.83
C ARG A 471 -13.29 2.10 5.14
N ILE A 472 -13.66 0.83 5.05
CA ILE A 472 -13.80 -0.05 6.22
C ILE A 472 -12.66 -1.06 6.20
N LEU A 473 -11.79 -1.01 7.21
CA LEU A 473 -10.57 -1.84 7.23
C LEU A 473 -10.15 -2.20 8.65
N THR A 474 -9.32 -3.23 8.77
CA THR A 474 -8.65 -3.48 10.04
C THR A 474 -7.52 -2.47 10.25
N ILE A 475 -7.14 -2.26 11.52
CA ILE A 475 -5.98 -1.42 11.85
C ILE A 475 -4.72 -1.91 11.11
N HIS A 476 -4.50 -3.23 11.03
CA HIS A 476 -3.35 -3.81 10.31
C HIS A 476 -3.32 -3.42 8.83
N LYS A 477 -4.48 -3.45 8.19
CA LYS A 477 -4.61 -3.08 6.77
C LYS A 477 -4.45 -1.58 6.54
N SER A 478 -4.77 -0.75 7.52
CA SER A 478 -4.59 0.71 7.45
C SER A 478 -3.12 1.17 7.50
N LYS A 479 -2.18 0.27 7.80
CA LYS A 479 -0.75 0.61 7.86
C LYS A 479 -0.24 1.11 6.51
N GLY A 480 0.36 2.31 6.50
CA GLY A 480 0.82 3.00 5.30
C GLY A 480 -0.21 3.98 4.71
N LEU A 481 -1.49 3.85 5.06
CA LEU A 481 -2.55 4.76 4.63
C LEU A 481 -2.70 5.95 5.60
N GLU A 482 -3.46 6.96 5.16
CA GLU A 482 -3.80 8.14 5.96
C GLU A 482 -5.11 8.74 5.46
N PHE A 483 -5.91 9.29 6.37
CA PHE A 483 -7.25 9.80 6.09
C PHE A 483 -7.48 11.12 6.80
N ASP A 484 -8.32 11.99 6.26
CA ASP A 484 -8.76 13.21 6.96
C ASP A 484 -9.43 12.85 8.27
N THR A 485 -10.42 11.95 8.21
CA THR A 485 -11.24 11.52 9.33
C THR A 485 -11.10 10.01 9.57
N VAL A 486 -10.80 9.64 10.80
CA VAL A 486 -10.72 8.24 11.23
C VAL A 486 -11.70 7.98 12.36
N ILE A 487 -12.50 6.93 12.20
CA ILE A 487 -13.37 6.37 13.23
C ILE A 487 -12.72 5.05 13.68
N LEU A 488 -12.32 4.96 14.94
CA LEU A 488 -11.90 3.71 15.54
C LEU A 488 -13.10 3.07 16.24
N LEU A 489 -13.70 2.11 15.57
CA LEU A 489 -14.96 1.48 15.99
C LEU A 489 -14.71 0.46 17.10
N GLY A 490 -15.45 0.61 18.21
CA GLY A 490 -15.45 -0.35 19.29
C GLY A 490 -14.14 -0.41 20.09
N VAL A 491 -13.74 0.71 20.71
CA VAL A 491 -12.59 0.75 21.64
C VAL A 491 -12.99 0.08 22.98
N GLU A 492 -13.16 -1.22 22.91
CA GLU A 492 -13.67 -2.08 24.00
C GLU A 492 -12.63 -3.15 24.39
N ALA A 493 -12.65 -3.59 25.65
CA ALA A 493 -11.71 -4.61 26.14
C ALA A 493 -11.79 -5.92 25.33
N GLN A 494 -12.96 -6.23 24.79
CA GLN A 494 -13.18 -7.45 24.00
C GLN A 494 -12.65 -7.35 22.55
N THR A 495 -12.29 -6.17 22.07
CA THR A 495 -11.70 -5.98 20.73
C THR A 495 -10.17 -5.95 20.78
N PHE A 496 -9.57 -5.72 21.96
CA PHE A 496 -8.13 -5.67 22.20
C PHE A 496 -7.75 -6.72 23.27
N TRP A 497 -7.54 -7.97 22.84
CA TRP A 497 -7.38 -9.12 23.74
C TRP A 497 -6.04 -9.86 23.61
N ALA A 498 -5.12 -9.36 22.77
CA ALA A 498 -3.77 -9.92 22.63
C ALA A 498 -2.81 -9.37 23.71
N ASP A 499 -1.51 -9.55 23.54
CA ASP A 499 -0.49 -8.97 24.41
C ASP A 499 -0.65 -7.44 24.51
N GLN A 500 -0.56 -6.91 25.73
CA GLN A 500 -0.83 -5.50 26.00
C GLN A 500 0.09 -4.57 25.20
N ASN A 501 1.36 -4.91 24.99
CA ASN A 501 2.29 -4.08 24.24
C ASN A 501 2.01 -4.14 22.74
N GLU A 502 1.58 -5.29 22.25
CA GLU A 502 1.15 -5.46 20.87
C GLU A 502 -0.12 -4.64 20.59
N GLU A 503 -1.11 -4.71 21.49
CA GLU A 503 -2.35 -3.93 21.35
C GLU A 503 -2.13 -2.42 21.48
N ARG A 504 -1.21 -1.97 22.32
CA ARG A 504 -0.79 -0.55 22.36
C ARG A 504 -0.23 -0.08 21.03
N ARG A 505 0.64 -0.88 20.39
CA ARG A 505 1.18 -0.57 19.07
C ARG A 505 0.10 -0.59 18.00
N ASN A 506 -0.79 -1.57 18.08
CA ASN A 506 -1.93 -1.68 17.16
C ASN A 506 -2.84 -0.44 17.27
N PHE A 507 -3.21 -0.06 18.49
CA PHE A 507 -3.97 1.15 18.74
C PHE A 507 -3.25 2.41 18.24
N PHE A 508 -1.93 2.53 18.51
CA PHE A 508 -1.10 3.62 18.02
C PHE A 508 -1.10 3.71 16.49
N VAL A 509 -1.00 2.58 15.79
CA VAL A 509 -1.12 2.56 14.33
C VAL A 509 -2.47 3.12 13.89
N GLY A 510 -3.57 2.67 14.48
CA GLY A 510 -4.93 3.12 14.14
C GLY A 510 -5.10 4.65 14.31
N VAL A 511 -4.78 5.16 15.50
CA VAL A 511 -4.96 6.61 15.79
C VAL A 511 -4.02 7.50 14.97
N SER A 512 -2.86 6.97 14.55
CA SER A 512 -1.89 7.70 13.73
C SER A 512 -2.28 7.79 12.25
N ARG A 513 -3.41 7.21 11.83
CA ARG A 513 -3.94 7.34 10.46
C ARG A 513 -4.69 8.64 10.25
N ALA A 514 -5.17 9.28 11.32
CA ALA A 514 -5.96 10.51 11.25
C ALA A 514 -5.08 11.74 10.95
N LYS A 515 -5.51 12.55 9.97
CA LYS A 515 -4.93 13.85 9.66
C LYS A 515 -5.59 14.94 10.53
N ARG A 516 -6.91 15.07 10.48
CA ARG A 516 -7.66 16.17 11.11
C ARG A 516 -8.59 15.71 12.23
N ARG A 517 -9.35 14.63 12.01
CA ARG A 517 -10.40 14.19 12.95
C ARG A 517 -10.22 12.73 13.35
N LEU A 518 -10.32 12.46 14.64
CA LEU A 518 -10.30 11.11 15.21
C LEU A 518 -11.51 10.93 16.14
N ILE A 519 -12.26 9.88 15.90
CA ILE A 519 -13.39 9.47 16.73
C ILE A 519 -13.10 8.10 17.32
N LEU A 520 -13.24 7.97 18.65
CA LEU A 520 -13.19 6.70 19.36
C LEU A 520 -14.60 6.34 19.80
N THR A 521 -15.11 5.19 19.41
CA THR A 521 -16.46 4.76 19.79
C THR A 521 -16.45 3.61 20.78
N VAL A 522 -17.47 3.58 21.62
CA VAL A 522 -17.74 2.50 22.59
C VAL A 522 -19.24 2.28 22.66
N SER A 523 -19.68 1.03 22.58
CA SER A 523 -21.06 0.63 22.84
C SER A 523 -21.13 -0.22 24.10
N ASN A 524 -22.14 0.02 24.95
CA ASN A 524 -22.35 -0.81 26.16
C ASN A 524 -22.79 -2.24 25.82
N ARG A 525 -23.47 -2.36 24.66
CA ARG A 525 -23.99 -3.64 24.19
C ARG A 525 -23.83 -3.76 22.67
N ARG A 526 -23.38 -4.94 22.21
CA ARG A 526 -23.36 -5.31 20.80
C ARG A 526 -24.17 -6.59 20.61
N GLN A 527 -25.17 -6.54 19.75
CA GLN A 527 -25.93 -7.73 19.42
C GLN A 527 -25.04 -8.79 18.79
N ARG A 528 -25.35 -10.06 19.04
CA ARG A 528 -24.58 -11.18 18.47
C ARG A 528 -24.81 -11.25 16.96
N PRO A 529 -23.79 -11.11 16.11
CA PRO A 529 -23.91 -11.32 14.68
C PRO A 529 -24.26 -12.77 14.33
N HIS A 530 -24.94 -12.98 13.22
CA HIS A 530 -25.39 -14.31 12.79
C HIS A 530 -24.26 -15.35 12.69
N ASN A 531 -23.07 -14.94 12.30
CA ASN A 531 -21.91 -15.80 12.07
C ASN A 531 -20.96 -15.91 13.27
N ALA A 532 -21.27 -15.30 14.41
CA ALA A 532 -20.39 -15.31 15.57
C ALA A 532 -20.56 -16.62 16.38
N THR A 533 -19.47 -17.34 16.59
CA THR A 533 -19.44 -18.58 17.42
C THR A 533 -19.35 -18.28 18.92
N LYS A 534 -18.52 -17.31 19.30
CA LYS A 534 -18.36 -16.81 20.67
C LYS A 534 -18.56 -15.31 20.67
N TRP A 535 -19.52 -14.80 21.46
CA TRP A 535 -19.83 -13.39 21.51
C TRP A 535 -20.32 -12.98 22.90
N ASP A 536 -19.70 -11.96 23.45
CA ASP A 536 -20.15 -11.30 24.67
C ASP A 536 -20.91 -10.03 24.27
N GLU A 537 -22.20 -10.00 24.49
CA GLU A 537 -23.03 -8.84 24.15
C GLU A 537 -22.74 -7.63 25.03
N ARG A 538 -22.36 -7.83 26.28
CA ARG A 538 -22.00 -6.72 27.19
C ARG A 538 -20.55 -6.32 26.98
N ARG A 539 -20.35 -5.07 26.64
CA ARG A 539 -19.03 -4.53 26.31
C ARG A 539 -18.47 -3.69 27.46
N LYS A 540 -17.17 -3.75 27.62
CA LYS A 540 -16.45 -2.92 28.61
C LYS A 540 -15.54 -1.96 27.87
N PRO A 541 -15.61 -0.64 28.17
CA PRO A 541 -14.68 0.33 27.60
C PRO A 541 -13.23 -0.06 27.87
N HIS A 542 -12.33 0.11 26.90
CA HIS A 542 -10.91 -0.07 27.12
C HIS A 542 -10.33 1.16 27.81
N THR A 543 -10.32 1.15 29.14
CA THR A 543 -10.02 2.32 29.99
C THR A 543 -8.65 2.95 29.69
N GLU A 544 -7.61 2.14 29.44
CA GLU A 544 -6.28 2.63 29.12
C GLU A 544 -6.28 3.45 27.82
N PHE A 545 -6.85 2.90 26.74
CA PHE A 545 -6.82 3.53 25.41
C PHE A 545 -7.69 4.79 25.36
N LEU A 546 -8.83 4.76 26.01
CA LEU A 546 -9.68 5.95 26.15
C LEU A 546 -9.03 7.00 27.06
N GLY A 547 -8.25 6.55 28.07
CA GLY A 547 -7.49 7.41 28.95
C GLY A 547 -6.43 8.25 28.24
N TYR A 548 -5.84 7.75 27.15
CA TYR A 548 -4.90 8.53 26.33
C TYR A 548 -5.58 9.71 25.61
N ALA A 549 -6.85 9.56 25.25
CA ALA A 549 -7.62 10.60 24.56
C ALA A 549 -8.21 11.63 25.52
N ALA A 550 -8.56 11.23 26.74
CA ALA A 550 -9.36 12.02 27.67
C ALA A 550 -8.84 13.46 27.92
N PRO A 551 -7.52 13.73 28.06
CA PRO A 551 -7.01 15.09 28.28
C PRO A 551 -7.14 16.00 27.05
N PHE A 552 -7.38 15.46 25.87
CA PHE A 552 -7.31 16.16 24.59
C PHE A 552 -8.65 16.18 23.84
N LEU A 553 -9.75 15.78 24.46
CA LEU A 553 -11.06 15.76 23.83
C LEU A 553 -11.49 17.16 23.38
N SER A 554 -12.08 17.21 22.21
CA SER A 554 -12.74 18.42 21.70
C SER A 554 -14.05 18.62 22.46
N MET A 555 -14.44 19.89 22.69
CA MET A 555 -15.79 20.14 23.18
C MET A 555 -16.80 19.81 22.08
N ASP A 556 -17.83 19.07 22.41
CA ASP A 556 -18.95 18.84 21.49
C ASP A 556 -19.58 20.20 21.14
N LYS A 557 -19.69 20.44 19.83
CA LYS A 557 -20.33 21.63 19.28
C LYS A 557 -21.84 21.46 19.25
#